data_9217d790134f3a152982c32f7344885b
#
_entry.id   9217d790134f3a152982c32f7344885b
#
_cell.length_a   1.000
_cell.length_b   1.000
_cell.length_c   1.000
_cell.angle_alpha   90.00
_cell.angle_beta   90.00
_cell.angle_gamma   90.00
#
_symmetry.space_group_name_H-M   'P 1'
#
loop_
_entity.id
_entity.type
_entity.pdbx_description
1 polymer ?
#
loop_
_entity_poly.entity_id
_entity_poly.type
_entity_poly.pdbx_seq_one_letter_code
_entity_poly.pdbx_strand_id
1 'polypeptide(L)' 'VSDKLNINTASASEIQKALIGIGAKKAEAIVQYREKHGNFTVAEQLLEVQGIGKATLEKNRDRIVF' A
#
# COMPACT_ATOMS: atom_id res chain seq x y z
N VAL A 1 -2.08 18.29 -10.48
CA VAL A 1 -2.25 17.84 -9.11
C VAL A 1 -2.14 16.35 -9.06
N SER A 2 -1.33 15.84 -8.17
CA SER A 2 -1.13 14.42 -8.01
C SER A 2 -2.10 13.88 -6.96
N ASP A 3 -2.82 12.84 -7.33
CA ASP A 3 -3.72 12.16 -6.41
C ASP A 3 -3.09 10.89 -5.86
N LYS A 4 -1.77 10.79 -5.99
CA LYS A 4 -1.08 9.59 -5.54
C LYS A 4 -0.90 9.58 -4.04
N LEU A 5 -0.95 8.37 -3.49
CA LEU A 5 -0.81 8.14 -2.06
C LEU A 5 0.64 7.83 -1.73
N ASN A 6 1.18 8.47 -0.71
CA ASN A 6 2.49 8.10 -0.20
C ASN A 6 2.32 6.94 0.77
N ILE A 7 2.73 5.75 0.34
CA ILE A 7 2.50 4.53 1.11
C ILE A 7 3.27 4.54 2.44
N ASN A 8 4.32 5.35 2.54
CA ASN A 8 5.16 5.37 3.74
C ASN A 8 4.62 6.29 4.82
N THR A 9 3.72 7.20 4.47
CA THR A 9 3.18 8.16 5.44
C THR A 9 1.68 8.03 5.65
N ALA A 10 0.99 7.30 4.79
CA ALA A 10 -0.46 7.20 4.84
C ALA A 10 -0.91 6.33 6.01
N SER A 11 -2.05 6.67 6.59
CA SER A 11 -2.70 5.83 7.58
C SER A 11 -3.42 4.67 6.88
N ALA A 12 -3.81 3.66 7.66
CA ALA A 12 -4.59 2.55 7.12
C ALA A 12 -5.88 3.04 6.47
N SER A 13 -6.53 4.01 7.08
CA SER A 13 -7.76 4.57 6.53
C SER A 13 -7.52 5.23 5.17
N GLU A 14 -6.44 5.99 5.05
CA GLU A 14 -6.09 6.63 3.80
C GLU A 14 -5.75 5.62 2.72
N ILE A 15 -5.02 4.58 3.08
CA ILE A 15 -4.67 3.50 2.14
C ILE A 15 -5.93 2.83 1.64
N GLN A 16 -6.85 2.52 2.53
CA GLN A 16 -8.09 1.86 2.17
C GLN A 16 -8.91 2.69 1.20
N LYS A 17 -8.95 4.00 1.40
CA LYS A 17 -9.73 4.89 0.56
C LYS A 17 -9.08 5.13 -0.80
N ALA A 18 -7.76 5.19 -0.84
CA ALA A 18 -7.04 5.57 -2.04
C ALA A 18 -6.78 4.41 -2.99
N LEU A 19 -6.63 3.21 -2.45
CA LEU A 19 -6.22 2.07 -3.26
C LEU A 19 -7.41 1.17 -3.59
N ILE A 20 -7.32 0.56 -4.77
CA ILE A 20 -8.37 -0.31 -5.28
C ILE A 20 -8.16 -1.73 -4.77
N GLY A 21 -9.24 -2.34 -4.27
CA GLY A 21 -9.18 -3.72 -3.84
C GLY A 21 -8.49 -3.95 -2.50
N ILE A 22 -8.26 -2.88 -1.75
CA ILE A 22 -7.63 -2.97 -0.45
C ILE A 22 -8.64 -2.55 0.62
N GLY A 23 -9.06 -3.54 1.41
CA GLY A 23 -9.96 -3.28 2.52
C GLY A 23 -9.18 -2.95 3.79
N ALA A 24 -9.90 -2.86 4.90
CA ALA A 24 -9.31 -2.47 6.18
C ALA A 24 -8.18 -3.40 6.60
N LYS A 25 -8.38 -4.72 6.46
CA LYS A 25 -7.36 -5.67 6.91
C LYS A 25 -6.08 -5.58 6.12
N LYS A 26 -6.19 -5.43 4.81
CA LYS A 26 -5.01 -5.30 3.95
C LYS A 26 -4.30 -3.98 4.19
N ALA A 27 -5.06 -2.91 4.40
CA ALA A 27 -4.48 -1.61 4.70
C ALA A 27 -3.70 -1.67 6.01
N GLU A 28 -4.26 -2.32 7.02
CA GLU A 28 -3.55 -2.49 8.29
C GLU A 28 -2.30 -3.33 8.14
N ALA A 29 -2.37 -4.37 7.31
CA ALA A 29 -1.20 -5.21 7.06
C ALA A 29 -0.08 -4.41 6.41
N ILE A 30 -0.42 -3.49 5.51
CA ILE A 30 0.58 -2.62 4.89
C ILE A 30 1.25 -1.74 5.95
N VAL A 31 0.45 -1.12 6.82
CA VAL A 31 0.99 -0.28 7.88
C VAL A 31 1.88 -1.08 8.82
N GLN A 32 1.43 -2.27 9.21
CA GLN A 32 2.21 -3.13 10.08
C GLN A 32 3.52 -3.56 9.44
N TYR A 33 3.49 -3.89 8.17
CA TYR A 33 4.70 -4.27 7.45
C TYR A 33 5.71 -3.12 7.46
N ARG A 34 5.23 -1.93 7.16
CA ARG A 34 6.12 -0.77 7.10
C ARG A 34 6.72 -0.44 8.46
N GLU A 35 5.97 -0.65 9.53
CA GLU A 35 6.48 -0.42 10.87
C GLU A 35 7.48 -1.47 11.32
N LYS A 36 7.30 -2.69 10.83
CA LYS A 36 8.16 -3.81 11.21
C LYS A 36 9.42 -3.89 10.37
N HIS A 37 9.31 -3.61 9.08
CA HIS A 37 10.40 -3.81 8.13
C HIS A 37 10.98 -2.50 7.58
N GLY A 38 10.41 -1.37 7.93
CA GLY A 38 10.84 -0.08 7.43
C GLY A 38 10.03 0.35 6.22
N ASN A 39 10.38 1.53 5.71
CA ASN A 39 9.63 2.13 4.61
C ASN A 39 9.76 1.31 3.33
N PHE A 40 8.71 1.38 2.52
CA PHE A 40 8.75 0.81 1.18
C PHE A 40 9.60 1.69 0.28
N THR A 41 10.36 1.07 -0.60
CA THR A 41 11.17 1.79 -1.58
C THR A 41 10.73 1.51 -3.01
N VAL A 42 10.12 0.35 -3.25
CA VAL A 42 9.60 -0.01 -4.57
C VAL A 42 8.26 -0.69 -4.41
N ALA A 43 7.45 -0.64 -5.47
CA ALA A 43 6.10 -1.21 -5.44
C ALA A 43 6.11 -2.71 -5.19
N GLU A 44 7.11 -3.40 -5.69
CA GLU A 44 7.18 -4.85 -5.54
C GLU A 44 7.27 -5.31 -4.10
N GLN A 45 7.71 -4.46 -3.20
CA GLN A 45 7.74 -4.81 -1.78
C GLN A 45 6.35 -5.04 -1.21
N LEU A 46 5.33 -4.46 -1.83
CA LEU A 46 3.95 -4.69 -1.38
C LEU A 46 3.55 -6.15 -1.54
N LEU A 47 4.21 -6.89 -2.43
CA LEU A 47 3.91 -8.31 -2.59
C LEU A 47 4.24 -9.13 -1.36
N GLU A 48 5.09 -8.60 -0.48
CA GLU A 48 5.44 -9.29 0.76
C GLU A 48 4.40 -9.07 1.85
N VAL A 49 3.49 -8.14 1.64
CA VAL A 49 2.41 -7.90 2.58
C VAL A 49 1.36 -8.98 2.39
N GLN A 50 0.95 -9.59 3.50
CA GLN A 50 -0.05 -10.65 3.46
C GLN A 50 -1.36 -10.13 2.86
N GLY A 51 -1.87 -10.84 1.87
CA GLY A 51 -3.12 -10.46 1.22
C GLY A 51 -2.94 -9.58 -0.01
N ILE A 52 -1.73 -9.12 -0.30
CA ILE A 52 -1.46 -8.31 -1.49
C ILE A 52 -0.85 -9.21 -2.56
N GLY A 53 -1.61 -9.44 -3.62
CA GLY A 53 -1.11 -10.22 -4.75
C GLY A 53 -0.68 -9.32 -5.89
N LYS A 54 -0.15 -9.95 -6.94
CA LYS A 54 0.36 -9.22 -8.10
C LYS A 54 -0.75 -8.42 -8.78
N ALA A 55 -1.94 -9.00 -8.90
CA ALA A 55 -3.06 -8.29 -9.55
C ALA A 55 -3.43 -7.02 -8.78
N THR A 56 -3.48 -7.11 -7.45
CA THR A 56 -3.77 -5.95 -6.61
C THR A 56 -2.68 -4.90 -6.76
N LEU A 57 -1.43 -5.34 -6.77
CA LEU A 57 -0.31 -4.41 -6.94
C LEU A 57 -0.42 -3.68 -8.28
N GLU A 58 -0.69 -4.40 -9.36
CA GLU A 58 -0.74 -3.78 -10.68
C GLU A 58 -1.86 -2.77 -10.80
N LYS A 59 -3.00 -3.04 -10.16
CA LYS A 59 -4.12 -2.10 -10.16
C LYS A 59 -3.77 -0.79 -9.49
N ASN A 60 -2.83 -0.80 -8.57
CA ASN A 60 -2.52 0.35 -7.74
C ASN A 60 -1.16 0.95 -8.00
N ARG A 61 -0.41 0.38 -8.94
CA ARG A 61 0.98 0.81 -9.17
C ARG A 61 1.07 2.32 -9.46
N ASP A 62 0.12 2.86 -10.21
CA ASP A 62 0.11 4.27 -10.58
C ASP A 62 -0.51 5.18 -9.51
N ARG A 63 -0.97 4.60 -8.41
CA ARG A 63 -1.64 5.35 -7.35
C ARG A 63 -0.76 5.55 -6.13
N ILE A 64 0.45 5.00 -6.15
CA ILE A 64 1.33 4.95 -4.99
C ILE A 64 2.64 5.67 -5.30
N VAL A 65 3.11 6.45 -4.33
CA VAL A 65 4.48 7.00 -4.35
C VAL A 65 5.18 6.56 -3.07
N PHE A 66 6.50 6.69 -3.06
CA PHE A 66 7.34 6.23 -1.94
C PHE A 66 8.22 7.31 -1.37
#